data_20ceccc43e34bc50af13c0d13e0a36b0
#
_entry.id   20ceccc43e34bc50af13c0d13e0a36b0
#
_cell.length_a   1.000
_cell.length_b   1.000
_cell.length_c   1.000
_cell.angle_alpha   90.00
_cell.angle_beta   90.00
_cell.angle_gamma   90.00
#
_symmetry.space_group_name_H-M   'P 1'
#
loop_
_entity.id
_entity.type
_entity.pdbx_description
1 polymer ?
#
loop_
_entity_poly.entity_id
_entity_poly.type
_entity_poly.pdbx_seq_one_letter_code
_entity_poly.pdbx_strand_id
1 'polypeptide(L)'
;VSASPTDSALSAPKSTDVPQLAGWGRIFGPGRELVGEDLGSLTDGMILTRGLGRSYGDSSLPPVGTLDVAGTRLADRILAFNEQTGDIHVEAGLSLRELNRIFLPRNWFVPVSPGTAFVTVGGMVAADVHGKNHPSTAVSAPT
;
A
#
# COMPACT_ATOMS: atom_id res chain seq x y z
N VAL A 1 44.61 -26.68 44.17
CA VAL A 1 43.20 -26.38 43.91
C VAL A 1 43.17 -25.44 42.72
N SER A 2 42.89 -26.04 41.56
CA SER A 2 42.87 -25.34 40.27
C SER A 2 41.43 -24.93 39.99
N ALA A 3 41.15 -23.62 39.83
CA ALA A 3 39.87 -23.11 39.38
C ALA A 3 39.93 -22.93 37.86
N SER A 4 39.05 -23.63 37.14
CA SER A 4 38.86 -23.49 35.72
C SER A 4 38.06 -22.21 35.43
N PRO A 5 38.39 -21.46 34.39
CA PRO A 5 37.56 -20.31 33.94
C PRO A 5 36.34 -20.84 33.19
N THR A 6 35.19 -20.44 33.64
CA THR A 6 33.90 -20.61 32.96
C THR A 6 33.88 -19.81 31.65
N ASP A 7 33.90 -20.56 30.57
CA ASP A 7 33.74 -20.03 29.19
C ASP A 7 32.31 -19.56 29.03
N SER A 8 32.10 -18.26 29.21
CA SER A 8 30.85 -17.58 28.89
C SER A 8 30.84 -17.27 27.38
N ALA A 9 30.45 -18.25 26.59
CA ALA A 9 30.19 -18.05 25.19
C ALA A 9 29.01 -17.07 25.04
N LEU A 10 29.33 -15.79 24.80
CA LEU A 10 28.39 -14.83 24.27
C LEU A 10 27.91 -15.34 22.92
N SER A 11 26.72 -15.95 22.90
CA SER A 11 26.04 -16.26 21.64
C SER A 11 25.81 -14.99 20.85
N ALA A 12 26.41 -14.90 19.67
CA ALA A 12 26.12 -13.83 18.73
C ALA A 12 24.60 -13.73 18.51
N PRO A 13 24.02 -12.52 18.46
CA PRO A 13 22.60 -12.36 18.23
C PRO A 13 22.24 -13.04 16.92
N LYS A 14 21.26 -13.94 16.98
CA LYS A 14 20.71 -14.59 15.80
C LYS A 14 20.13 -13.50 14.89
N SER A 15 20.59 -13.44 13.66
CA SER A 15 20.29 -12.51 12.58
C SER A 15 18.82 -12.54 12.10
N THR A 16 17.81 -12.46 12.99
CA THR A 16 16.40 -12.68 12.62
C THR A 16 15.44 -11.56 13.01
N ASP A 17 15.91 -10.41 13.47
CA ASP A 17 15.03 -9.34 13.95
C ASP A 17 14.87 -8.15 12.98
N VAL A 18 15.36 -8.25 11.74
CA VAL A 18 15.10 -7.21 10.75
C VAL A 18 13.71 -7.43 10.17
N PRO A 19 12.78 -6.46 10.30
CA PRO A 19 11.47 -6.56 9.69
C PRO A 19 11.58 -6.83 8.19
N GLN A 20 10.64 -7.60 7.64
CA GLN A 20 10.66 -8.01 6.25
C GLN A 20 9.42 -7.49 5.53
N LEU A 21 9.62 -6.94 4.34
CA LEU A 21 8.56 -6.54 3.42
C LEU A 21 8.66 -7.34 2.12
N ALA A 22 7.52 -7.55 1.48
CA ALA A 22 7.47 -8.18 0.17
C ALA A 22 6.68 -7.32 -0.83
N GLY A 23 7.13 -7.29 -2.07
CA GLY A 23 6.35 -6.81 -3.20
C GLY A 23 5.39 -7.87 -3.74
N TRP A 24 4.84 -7.64 -4.93
CA TRP A 24 3.89 -8.55 -5.58
C TRP A 24 4.43 -9.98 -5.76
N GLY A 25 5.70 -10.11 -6.13
CA GLY A 25 6.36 -11.41 -6.33
C GLY A 25 6.60 -12.21 -5.06
N ARG A 26 6.25 -11.69 -3.88
CA ARG A 26 6.46 -12.30 -2.56
C ARG A 26 7.93 -12.64 -2.26
N ILE A 27 8.84 -11.94 -2.90
CA ILE A 27 10.24 -11.95 -2.52
C ILE A 27 10.40 -10.97 -1.36
N PHE A 28 10.86 -11.48 -0.23
CA PHE A 28 11.04 -10.70 0.98
C PHE A 28 12.39 -10.00 0.98
N GLY A 29 12.39 -8.74 1.35
CA GLY A 29 13.56 -7.93 1.60
C GLY A 29 13.49 -7.22 2.94
N PRO A 30 14.62 -6.75 3.47
CA PRO A 30 14.63 -5.99 4.72
C PRO A 30 13.81 -4.72 4.55
N GLY A 31 12.90 -4.47 5.50
CA GLY A 31 12.06 -3.28 5.44
C GLY A 31 10.99 -3.26 6.51
N ARG A 32 10.57 -2.06 6.88
CA ARG A 32 9.52 -1.80 7.86
C ARG A 32 8.53 -0.79 7.28
N GLU A 33 7.25 -1.12 7.35
CA GLU A 33 6.18 -0.23 6.96
C GLU A 33 5.69 0.54 8.19
N LEU A 34 5.88 1.86 8.19
CA LEU A 34 5.30 2.77 9.15
C LEU A 34 3.94 3.20 8.62
N VAL A 35 2.90 3.11 9.44
CA VAL A 35 1.53 3.43 9.03
C VAL A 35 0.93 4.49 9.94
N GLY A 36 0.10 5.34 9.36
CA GLY A 36 -0.61 6.41 10.06
C GLY A 36 -1.78 6.92 9.23
N GLU A 37 -2.71 7.59 9.87
CA GLU A 37 -3.86 8.22 9.22
C GLU A 37 -3.50 9.59 8.62
N ASP A 38 -2.59 10.32 9.25
CA ASP A 38 -2.07 11.60 8.76
C ASP A 38 -0.89 11.35 7.81
N LEU A 39 -1.18 11.37 6.50
CA LEU A 39 -0.15 11.17 5.48
C LEU A 39 0.86 12.31 5.44
N GLY A 40 0.48 13.54 5.79
CA GLY A 40 1.40 14.68 5.81
C GLY A 40 2.56 14.42 6.75
N SER A 41 2.26 14.09 8.01
CA SER A 41 3.27 13.75 9.00
C SER A 41 4.00 12.44 8.69
N LEU A 42 3.27 11.44 8.20
CA LEU A 42 3.83 10.12 7.94
C LEU A 42 4.86 10.13 6.81
N THR A 43 4.65 10.95 5.78
CA THR A 43 5.52 11.00 4.59
C THR A 43 6.65 12.00 4.70
N ASP A 44 6.67 12.82 5.75
CA ASP A 44 7.74 13.80 5.96
C ASP A 44 9.08 13.09 6.12
N GLY A 45 10.03 13.45 5.26
CA GLY A 45 11.37 12.83 5.22
C GLY A 45 11.41 11.39 4.70
N MET A 46 10.28 10.78 4.30
CA MET A 46 10.25 9.43 3.74
C MET A 46 10.62 9.43 2.24
N ILE A 47 11.49 8.50 1.86
CA ILE A 47 11.93 8.35 0.46
C ILE A 47 10.85 7.64 -0.37
N LEU A 48 10.09 6.74 0.25
CA LEU A 48 9.11 5.89 -0.44
C LEU A 48 7.80 5.83 0.32
N THR A 49 6.71 6.02 -0.41
CA THR A 49 5.36 5.70 0.06
C THR A 49 4.89 4.38 -0.57
N ARG A 50 4.13 3.62 0.20
CA ARG A 50 3.67 2.28 -0.17
C ARG A 50 2.18 2.14 0.07
N GLY A 51 1.44 1.67 -0.93
CA GLY A 51 0.06 1.21 -0.77
C GLY A 51 0.01 -0.25 -0.28
N LEU A 52 -0.66 -1.12 -1.02
CA LEU A 52 -0.79 -2.54 -0.67
C LEU A 52 0.34 -3.44 -1.24
N GLY A 53 1.44 -2.85 -1.72
CA GLY A 53 2.60 -3.57 -2.22
C GLY A 53 2.33 -4.43 -3.45
N ARG A 54 1.53 -3.93 -4.40
CA ARG A 54 1.14 -4.65 -5.62
C ARG A 54 1.94 -4.24 -6.84
N SER A 55 2.92 -3.37 -6.69
CA SER A 55 3.86 -3.02 -7.75
C SER A 55 4.75 -4.20 -8.11
N TYR A 56 5.08 -4.32 -9.40
CA TYR A 56 6.02 -5.35 -9.85
C TYR A 56 7.45 -5.06 -9.38
N GLY A 57 8.24 -6.11 -9.29
CA GLY A 57 9.62 -6.02 -8.83
C GLY A 57 9.71 -5.55 -7.38
N ASP A 58 10.67 -4.72 -7.11
CA ASP A 58 11.03 -4.17 -5.79
C ASP A 58 10.60 -2.71 -5.60
N SER A 59 9.89 -2.11 -6.56
CA SER A 59 9.50 -0.69 -6.52
C SER A 59 8.63 -0.28 -5.32
N SER A 60 8.08 -1.23 -4.58
CA SER A 60 7.36 -1.01 -3.33
C SER A 60 8.16 -1.39 -2.08
N LEU A 61 9.46 -1.69 -2.24
CA LEU A 61 10.38 -2.03 -1.14
C LEU A 61 11.31 -0.85 -0.85
N PRO A 62 11.86 -0.75 0.38
CA PRO A 62 12.80 0.30 0.72
C PRO A 62 14.00 0.30 -0.23
N PRO A 63 14.46 1.48 -0.67
CA PRO A 63 15.72 1.59 -1.41
C PRO A 63 16.90 1.09 -0.58
N VAL A 64 17.97 0.68 -1.26
CA VAL A 64 19.22 0.26 -0.62
C VAL A 64 19.72 1.34 0.35
N GLY A 65 20.02 0.95 1.57
CA GLY A 65 20.49 1.85 2.63
C GLY A 65 19.38 2.46 3.47
N THR A 66 18.11 2.13 3.21
CA THR A 66 16.96 2.52 4.06
C THR A 66 16.19 1.29 4.50
N LEU A 67 15.38 1.44 5.55
CA LEU A 67 14.52 0.36 6.03
C LEU A 67 13.04 0.77 6.08
N ASP A 68 12.75 2.05 6.24
CA ASP A 68 11.41 2.53 6.48
C ASP A 68 10.73 2.99 5.20
N VAL A 69 9.46 2.62 5.05
CA VAL A 69 8.54 3.14 4.05
C VAL A 69 7.26 3.62 4.70
N ALA A 70 6.68 4.70 4.17
CA ALA A 70 5.39 5.19 4.63
C ALA A 70 4.25 4.36 4.03
N GLY A 71 3.54 3.62 4.84
CA GLY A 71 2.37 2.83 4.44
C GLY A 71 1.09 3.65 4.50
N THR A 72 0.42 3.83 3.36
CA THR A 72 -0.75 4.73 3.24
C THR A 72 -2.07 4.07 3.63
N ARG A 73 -2.10 2.80 3.97
CA ARG A 73 -3.31 1.98 4.10
C ARG A 73 -4.29 2.39 5.22
N LEU A 74 -3.89 3.26 6.16
CA LEU A 74 -4.77 3.78 7.21
C LEU A 74 -5.40 5.14 6.83
N ALA A 75 -4.91 5.80 5.78
CA ALA A 75 -5.53 6.99 5.22
C ALA A 75 -6.48 6.57 4.10
N ASP A 76 -7.64 6.02 4.45
CA ASP A 76 -8.55 5.32 3.55
C ASP A 76 -9.98 5.89 3.55
N ARG A 77 -10.16 7.14 4.00
CA ARG A 77 -11.47 7.78 4.09
C ARG A 77 -11.99 8.20 2.73
N ILE A 78 -13.32 8.13 2.59
CA ILE A 78 -14.08 8.81 1.54
C ILE A 78 -14.44 10.17 2.07
N LEU A 79 -13.94 11.23 1.43
CA LEU A 79 -14.09 12.61 1.88
C LEU A 79 -15.33 13.28 1.26
N ALA A 80 -15.61 12.95 -0.02
CA ALA A 80 -16.80 13.46 -0.70
C ALA A 80 -17.17 12.53 -1.87
N PHE A 81 -18.44 12.56 -2.25
CA PHE A 81 -18.95 11.90 -3.45
C PHE A 81 -20.06 12.75 -4.07
N ASN A 82 -19.97 13.00 -5.36
CA ASN A 82 -21.01 13.70 -6.13
C ASN A 82 -21.81 12.67 -6.94
N GLU A 83 -23.04 12.41 -6.52
CA GLU A 83 -23.93 11.43 -7.18
C GLU A 83 -24.39 11.86 -8.58
N GLN A 84 -24.25 13.14 -8.95
CA GLN A 84 -24.66 13.63 -10.27
C GLN A 84 -23.55 13.44 -11.31
N THR A 85 -22.29 13.59 -10.89
CA THR A 85 -21.15 13.52 -11.80
C THR A 85 -20.34 12.21 -11.65
N GLY A 86 -20.48 11.53 -10.52
CA GLY A 86 -19.64 10.37 -10.15
C GLY A 86 -18.27 10.75 -9.62
N ASP A 87 -18.01 12.05 -9.41
CA ASP A 87 -16.73 12.47 -8.86
C ASP A 87 -16.60 12.05 -7.40
N ILE A 88 -15.47 11.48 -7.07
CA ILE A 88 -15.15 11.02 -5.71
C ILE A 88 -13.86 11.66 -5.22
N HIS A 89 -13.88 12.16 -4.00
CA HIS A 89 -12.71 12.64 -3.28
C HIS A 89 -12.38 11.67 -2.16
N VAL A 90 -11.21 11.07 -2.21
CA VAL A 90 -10.79 10.01 -1.29
C VAL A 90 -9.34 10.18 -0.88
N GLU A 91 -8.98 9.56 0.23
CA GLU A 91 -7.60 9.45 0.62
C GLU A 91 -6.85 8.36 -0.17
N ALA A 92 -5.53 8.53 -0.26
CA ALA A 92 -4.66 7.72 -1.12
C ALA A 92 -4.61 6.22 -0.73
N GLY A 93 -4.88 5.91 0.53
CA GLY A 93 -4.86 4.54 1.06
C GLY A 93 -6.12 3.73 0.79
N LEU A 94 -7.21 4.37 0.36
CA LEU A 94 -8.45 3.66 0.05
C LEU A 94 -8.21 2.63 -1.06
N SER A 95 -8.64 1.40 -0.83
CA SER A 95 -8.46 0.33 -1.82
C SER A 95 -9.58 0.31 -2.85
N LEU A 96 -9.25 -0.13 -4.07
CA LEU A 96 -10.26 -0.38 -5.11
C LEU A 96 -11.29 -1.43 -4.66
N ARG A 97 -10.88 -2.39 -3.81
CA ARG A 97 -11.80 -3.36 -3.22
C ARG A 97 -12.88 -2.67 -2.39
N GLU A 98 -12.51 -1.74 -1.52
CA GLU A 98 -13.47 -1.02 -0.68
C GLU A 98 -14.34 -0.07 -1.52
N LEU A 99 -13.76 0.62 -2.52
CA LEU A 99 -14.53 1.38 -3.49
C LEU A 99 -15.61 0.52 -4.15
N ASN A 100 -15.24 -0.63 -4.68
CA ASN A 100 -16.18 -1.54 -5.32
C ASN A 100 -17.24 -2.03 -4.33
N ARG A 101 -16.86 -2.37 -3.10
CA ARG A 101 -17.80 -2.82 -2.07
C ARG A 101 -18.88 -1.77 -1.77
N ILE A 102 -18.49 -0.50 -1.76
CA ILE A 102 -19.38 0.61 -1.38
C ILE A 102 -20.21 1.09 -2.58
N PHE A 103 -19.62 1.18 -3.77
CA PHE A 103 -20.21 1.88 -4.90
C PHE A 103 -20.86 0.97 -5.93
N LEU A 104 -20.45 -0.29 -6.10
CA LEU A 104 -21.13 -1.23 -6.99
C LEU A 104 -22.61 -1.43 -6.65
N PRO A 105 -23.04 -1.56 -5.38
CA PRO A 105 -24.46 -1.66 -5.04
C PRO A 105 -25.27 -0.38 -5.39
N ARG A 106 -24.57 0.73 -5.65
CA ARG A 106 -25.13 2.02 -6.05
C ARG A 106 -25.03 2.27 -7.56
N ASN A 107 -24.68 1.23 -8.34
CA ASN A 107 -24.46 1.27 -9.78
C ASN A 107 -23.30 2.18 -10.23
N TRP A 108 -22.30 2.41 -9.34
CA TRP A 108 -21.09 3.15 -9.69
C TRP A 108 -19.90 2.19 -9.78
N PHE A 109 -19.06 2.43 -10.78
CA PHE A 109 -17.85 1.65 -11.00
C PHE A 109 -16.73 2.53 -11.57
N VAL A 110 -15.47 2.19 -11.26
CA VAL A 110 -14.32 2.93 -11.80
C VAL A 110 -14.20 2.75 -13.31
N PRO A 111 -13.85 3.79 -14.07
CA PRO A 111 -13.77 3.71 -15.53
C PRO A 111 -12.64 2.81 -16.02
N VAL A 112 -11.62 2.60 -15.21
CA VAL A 112 -10.46 1.73 -15.52
C VAL A 112 -10.26 0.73 -14.40
N SER A 113 -10.23 -0.57 -14.74
CA SER A 113 -10.04 -1.65 -13.76
C SER A 113 -8.73 -2.38 -13.99
N PRO A 114 -7.81 -2.38 -13.01
CA PRO A 114 -6.61 -3.20 -13.04
C PRO A 114 -6.92 -4.69 -12.84
N GLY A 115 -5.92 -5.55 -12.98
CA GLY A 115 -6.05 -6.99 -12.80
C GLY A 115 -6.35 -7.44 -11.36
N THR A 116 -6.31 -6.55 -10.39
CA THR A 116 -6.60 -6.83 -8.97
C THR A 116 -7.29 -5.66 -8.30
N ALA A 117 -8.21 -5.94 -7.39
CA ALA A 117 -8.84 -4.91 -6.54
C ALA A 117 -8.02 -4.59 -5.27
N PHE A 118 -6.94 -5.32 -5.02
CA PHE A 118 -6.05 -5.11 -3.88
C PHE A 118 -4.96 -4.07 -4.18
N VAL A 119 -5.37 -2.93 -4.72
CA VAL A 119 -4.54 -1.74 -4.98
C VAL A 119 -5.17 -0.55 -4.29
N THR A 120 -4.36 0.42 -3.86
CA THR A 120 -4.85 1.68 -3.30
C THR A 120 -5.03 2.72 -4.40
N VAL A 121 -5.89 3.72 -4.18
CA VAL A 121 -6.10 4.83 -5.12
C VAL A 121 -4.78 5.56 -5.39
N GLY A 122 -4.01 5.90 -4.35
CA GLY A 122 -2.69 6.51 -4.52
C GLY A 122 -1.73 5.64 -5.32
N GLY A 123 -1.74 4.31 -5.07
CA GLY A 123 -0.92 3.36 -5.84
C GLY A 123 -1.35 3.27 -7.31
N MET A 124 -2.65 3.35 -7.59
CA MET A 124 -3.18 3.37 -8.96
C MET A 124 -2.70 4.61 -9.72
N VAL A 125 -2.74 5.78 -9.09
CA VAL A 125 -2.26 7.04 -9.66
C VAL A 125 -0.74 7.00 -9.88
N ALA A 126 0.02 6.60 -8.85
CA ALA A 126 1.48 6.57 -8.91
C ALA A 126 2.04 5.59 -9.95
N ALA A 127 1.33 4.49 -10.20
CA ALA A 127 1.73 3.47 -11.18
C ALA A 127 1.11 3.67 -12.56
N ASP A 128 0.39 4.78 -12.78
CA ASP A 128 -0.37 5.03 -14.01
C ASP A 128 -1.16 3.79 -14.44
N VAL A 129 -1.97 3.29 -13.51
CA VAL A 129 -2.67 2.02 -13.69
C VAL A 129 -3.60 2.11 -14.90
N HIS A 130 -3.37 1.22 -15.82
CA HIS A 130 -4.20 0.97 -17.00
C HIS A 130 -4.77 -0.46 -16.94
N GLY A 131 -5.74 -0.74 -17.76
CA GLY A 131 -6.36 -2.07 -17.74
C GLY A 131 -7.58 -2.15 -18.63
N LYS A 132 -8.60 -2.82 -18.15
CA LYS A 132 -9.88 -2.88 -18.86
C LYS A 132 -10.58 -1.54 -18.73
N ASN A 133 -10.67 -0.82 -19.83
CA ASN A 133 -11.41 0.43 -19.92
C ASN A 133 -12.88 0.12 -20.18
N HIS A 134 -13.74 0.64 -19.31
CA HIS A 134 -15.18 0.57 -19.53
C HIS A 134 -15.60 1.73 -20.44
N PRO A 135 -16.50 1.51 -21.42
CA PRO A 135 -17.04 2.61 -22.21
C PRO A 135 -17.65 3.67 -21.30
N SER A 136 -17.38 4.93 -21.57
CA SER A 136 -17.87 6.06 -20.76
C SER A 136 -19.41 6.12 -20.67
N THR A 137 -20.11 5.46 -21.59
CA THR A 137 -21.57 5.29 -21.58
C THR A 137 -22.07 4.23 -20.61
N ALA A 138 -21.17 3.39 -20.04
CA ALA A 138 -21.54 2.34 -19.08
C ALA A 138 -21.57 2.84 -17.63
N VAL A 139 -21.17 4.06 -17.38
CA VAL A 139 -21.18 4.71 -16.06
C VAL A 139 -22.15 5.88 -16.09
N SER A 140 -23.29 5.72 -16.74
CA SER A 140 -24.38 6.66 -16.56
C SER A 140 -25.14 6.28 -15.30
N ALA A 141 -25.40 7.27 -14.45
CA ALA A 141 -26.34 7.13 -13.38
C ALA A 141 -27.67 6.59 -13.93
N PRO A 142 -28.39 5.75 -13.18
CA PRO A 142 -29.74 5.37 -13.57
C PRO A 142 -30.58 6.62 -13.71
N THR A 143 -31.23 6.77 -14.86
CA THR A 143 -32.30 7.76 -15.09
C THR A 143 -33.48 7.49 -14.19
#